data_c3968c78abda69615759cb7cc341eb70
#
_entry.id   c3968c78abda69615759cb7cc341eb70
#
_cell.length_a   1.000
_cell.length_b   1.000
_cell.length_c   1.000
_cell.angle_alpha   90.00
_cell.angle_beta   90.00
_cell.angle_gamma   90.00
#
_symmetry.space_group_name_H-M   'P 1'
#
loop_
_entity.id
_entity.type
_entity.pdbx_description
1 polymer ?
#
loop_
_entity_poly.entity_id
_entity_poly.type
_entity_poly.pdbx_seq_one_letter_code
_entity_poly.pdbx_strand_id
1 'polypeptide(L)'
;MLAPGDRVAVGLDVRGHTLAARGWVKEGGDLFETMKFLDSVGCSRYVVTDVARDGMMSGPNIELLREVASRTDAKVTASGGISKLDDLRNIKELAELGVDAAILGKSLYARAFTLEEALEVAR
;
A
#
# COMPACT_ATOMS: atom_id res chain seq x y z
N MET A 1 21.15 -5.30 14.57
CA MET A 1 20.02 -6.23 14.40
C MET A 1 18.73 -5.43 14.30
N LEU A 2 17.86 -5.83 13.37
CA LEU A 2 16.57 -5.16 13.25
C LEU A 2 15.66 -5.52 14.44
N ALA A 3 14.88 -4.54 14.89
CA ALA A 3 13.82 -4.82 15.85
C ALA A 3 12.82 -5.79 15.23
N PRO A 4 12.11 -6.60 16.02
CA PRO A 4 11.14 -7.54 15.46
C PRO A 4 10.13 -6.88 14.53
N GLY A 5 9.67 -5.67 14.83
CA GLY A 5 8.75 -4.93 14.00
C GLY A 5 9.29 -4.57 12.62
N ASP A 6 10.61 -4.47 12.47
CA ASP A 6 11.24 -4.12 11.19
C ASP A 6 11.23 -5.29 10.19
N ARG A 7 10.95 -6.49 10.67
CA ARG A 7 10.90 -7.69 9.84
C ARG A 7 9.50 -8.08 9.44
N VAL A 8 8.50 -7.34 9.92
CA VAL A 8 7.10 -7.67 9.68
C VAL A 8 6.44 -6.50 8.98
N ALA A 9 5.76 -6.78 7.90
CA ALA A 9 4.88 -5.83 7.23
C ALA A 9 3.45 -6.29 7.43
N VAL A 10 2.58 -5.39 7.86
CA VAL A 10 1.17 -5.71 8.07
C VAL A 10 0.38 -5.31 6.84
N GLY A 11 -0.33 -6.27 6.26
CA GLY A 11 -1.22 -6.01 5.14
C GLY A 11 -2.53 -5.41 5.61
N LEU A 12 -2.88 -4.27 5.03
CA LEU A 12 -4.15 -3.60 5.28
C LEU A 12 -4.95 -3.63 3.99
N ASP A 13 -5.92 -4.52 3.92
CA ASP A 13 -6.85 -4.59 2.80
C ASP A 13 -8.02 -3.66 3.13
N VAL A 14 -8.18 -2.61 2.34
CA VAL A 14 -9.06 -1.49 2.67
C VAL A 14 -10.19 -1.37 1.67
N ARG A 15 -11.39 -1.16 2.18
CA ARG A 15 -12.57 -0.80 1.40
C ARG A 15 -13.13 0.50 1.96
N GLY A 16 -12.90 1.60 1.24
CA GLY A 16 -13.17 2.93 1.78
C GLY A 16 -12.20 3.24 2.91
N HIS A 17 -12.69 3.36 4.12
CA HIS A 17 -11.86 3.49 5.33
C HIS A 17 -12.08 2.34 6.30
N THR A 18 -12.63 1.23 5.80
CA THR A 18 -12.91 0.05 6.61
C THR A 18 -12.00 -1.07 6.16
N LEU A 19 -11.48 -1.84 7.10
CA LEU A 19 -10.69 -3.00 6.78
C LEU A 19 -11.59 -4.11 6.24
N ALA A 20 -11.20 -4.68 5.10
CA ALA A 20 -11.90 -5.81 4.53
C ALA A 20 -11.49 -7.06 5.28
N ALA A 21 -12.46 -7.77 5.82
CA ALA A 21 -12.23 -9.05 6.46
C ALA A 21 -12.32 -10.15 5.42
N ARG A 22 -11.37 -11.06 5.43
CA ARG A 22 -11.37 -12.16 4.47
C ARG A 22 -12.28 -13.30 4.93
N GLY A 23 -12.97 -13.88 3.97
CA GLY A 23 -13.68 -15.13 4.15
C GLY A 23 -14.93 -14.99 4.99
N TRP A 24 -14.91 -15.53 6.14
CA TRP A 24 -16.07 -15.90 6.93
C TRP A 24 -16.54 -14.89 7.96
N VAL A 25 -15.92 -13.73 8.02
CA VAL A 25 -16.28 -12.75 9.04
C VAL A 25 -16.73 -11.45 8.41
N LYS A 26 -17.41 -10.64 9.18
CA LYS A 26 -17.76 -9.28 8.85
C LYS A 26 -16.49 -8.41 8.77
N GLU A 27 -16.67 -7.19 8.31
CA GLU A 27 -15.58 -6.25 8.13
C GLU A 27 -14.71 -6.11 9.38
N GLY A 28 -13.42 -5.91 9.17
CA GLY A 28 -12.42 -5.94 10.22
C GLY A 28 -12.29 -4.69 11.06
N GLY A 29 -13.15 -3.69 10.85
CA GLY A 29 -13.17 -2.47 11.64
C GLY A 29 -12.56 -1.27 10.92
N ASP A 30 -12.40 -0.18 11.67
CA ASP A 30 -11.91 1.07 11.12
C ASP A 30 -10.40 1.00 10.84
N LEU A 31 -10.01 1.48 9.66
CA LEU A 31 -8.62 1.49 9.23
C LEU A 31 -7.71 2.23 10.22
N PHE A 32 -8.09 3.46 10.56
CA PHE A 32 -7.19 4.32 11.35
C PHE A 32 -7.13 3.91 12.82
N GLU A 33 -8.20 3.37 13.37
CA GLU A 33 -8.17 2.82 14.73
C GLU A 33 -7.27 1.60 14.81
N THR A 34 -7.33 0.74 13.80
CA THR A 34 -6.47 -0.43 13.73
C THR A 34 -5.00 -0.01 13.58
N MET A 35 -4.70 0.97 12.73
CA MET A 35 -3.36 1.49 12.59
C MET A 35 -2.83 2.07 13.89
N LYS A 36 -3.66 2.78 14.62
CA LYS A 36 -3.26 3.36 15.90
C LYS A 36 -2.84 2.28 16.89
N PHE A 37 -3.59 1.18 16.93
CA PHE A 37 -3.22 0.05 17.76
C PHE A 37 -1.91 -0.58 17.29
N LEU A 38 -1.77 -0.84 15.99
CA LEU A 38 -0.58 -1.46 15.43
C LEU A 38 0.67 -0.60 15.62
N ASP A 39 0.53 0.72 15.48
CA ASP A 39 1.63 1.64 15.74
C ASP A 39 2.07 1.55 17.20
N SER A 40 1.12 1.39 18.12
CA SER A 40 1.41 1.32 19.55
C SER A 40 2.19 0.06 19.93
N VAL A 41 2.10 -1.00 19.13
CA VAL A 41 2.84 -2.24 19.38
C VAL A 41 4.09 -2.38 18.50
N GLY A 42 4.45 -1.31 17.79
CA GLY A 42 5.74 -1.24 17.10
C GLY A 42 5.74 -1.67 15.64
N CYS A 43 4.58 -1.67 14.97
CA CYS A 43 4.54 -1.94 13.54
C CYS A 43 5.31 -0.87 12.77
N SER A 44 6.23 -1.27 11.89
CA SER A 44 7.09 -0.34 11.16
C SER A 44 6.78 -0.24 9.66
N ARG A 45 5.93 -1.12 9.13
CA ARG A 45 5.56 -1.09 7.72
C ARG A 45 4.15 -1.62 7.50
N TYR A 46 3.41 -0.90 6.66
CA TYR A 46 2.08 -1.32 6.20
C TYR A 46 2.11 -1.56 4.69
N VAL A 47 1.46 -2.61 4.24
CA VAL A 47 1.16 -2.84 2.82
C VAL A 47 -0.31 -2.52 2.63
N VAL A 48 -0.61 -1.44 1.93
CA VAL A 48 -1.98 -0.92 1.79
C VAL A 48 -2.53 -1.28 0.43
N THR A 49 -3.65 -2.00 0.42
CA THR A 49 -4.35 -2.40 -0.80
C THR A 49 -5.78 -1.89 -0.75
N ASP A 50 -6.18 -1.10 -1.74
CA ASP A 50 -7.59 -0.77 -1.93
C ASP A 50 -8.21 -1.94 -2.69
N VAL A 51 -9.00 -2.75 -1.99
CA VAL A 51 -9.52 -4.00 -2.59
C VAL A 51 -10.51 -3.75 -3.72
N ALA A 52 -11.11 -2.56 -3.78
CA ALA A 52 -11.99 -2.20 -4.89
C ALA A 52 -11.20 -1.93 -6.18
N ARG A 53 -9.90 -1.63 -6.08
CA ARG A 53 -9.04 -1.33 -7.23
C ARG A 53 -8.05 -2.45 -7.56
N ASP A 54 -7.87 -3.39 -6.64
CA ASP A 54 -6.89 -4.47 -6.83
C ASP A 54 -7.25 -5.31 -8.05
N GLY A 55 -6.28 -5.46 -8.96
CA GLY A 55 -6.46 -6.21 -10.19
C GLY A 55 -7.28 -5.52 -11.26
N MET A 56 -7.80 -4.32 -11.00
CA MET A 56 -8.65 -3.59 -11.96
C MET A 56 -7.87 -2.80 -12.99
N MET A 57 -6.58 -2.59 -12.80
CA MET A 57 -5.74 -1.79 -13.69
C MET A 57 -6.27 -0.35 -13.87
N SER A 58 -6.88 0.19 -12.83
CA SER A 58 -7.52 1.51 -12.85
C SER A 58 -6.70 2.61 -12.16
N GLY A 59 -5.50 2.28 -11.72
CA GLY A 59 -4.63 3.18 -10.97
C GLY A 59 -4.75 2.97 -9.47
N PRO A 60 -3.71 3.33 -8.72
CA PRO A 60 -3.72 3.22 -7.26
C PRO A 60 -4.59 4.30 -6.63
N ASN A 61 -5.00 4.09 -5.40
CA ASN A 61 -5.74 5.10 -4.65
C ASN A 61 -4.75 6.03 -3.95
N ILE A 62 -4.34 7.08 -4.64
CA ILE A 62 -3.34 8.03 -4.13
C ILE A 62 -3.82 8.74 -2.87
N GLU A 63 -5.09 9.10 -2.80
CA GLU A 63 -5.63 9.77 -1.61
C GLU A 63 -5.57 8.88 -0.38
N LEU A 64 -5.90 7.60 -0.54
CA LEU A 64 -5.81 6.64 0.56
C LEU A 64 -4.37 6.49 1.04
N LEU A 65 -3.44 6.36 0.11
CA LEU A 65 -2.01 6.25 0.46
C LEU A 65 -1.53 7.49 1.21
N ARG A 66 -1.94 8.67 0.76
CA ARG A 66 -1.58 9.91 1.42
C ARG A 66 -2.17 9.99 2.83
N GLU A 67 -3.43 9.63 2.99
CA GLU A 67 -4.07 9.62 4.30
C GLU A 67 -3.38 8.65 5.27
N VAL A 68 -3.11 7.44 4.82
CA VAL A 68 -2.45 6.43 5.64
C VAL A 68 -1.06 6.92 6.05
N ALA A 69 -0.26 7.37 5.08
CA ALA A 69 1.10 7.81 5.35
C ALA A 69 1.16 9.02 6.27
N SER A 70 0.18 9.91 6.21
CA SER A 70 0.15 11.10 7.06
C SER A 70 -0.24 10.81 8.50
N ARG A 71 -0.75 9.63 8.79
CA ARG A 71 -1.23 9.23 10.12
C ARG A 71 -0.31 8.28 10.86
N THR A 72 0.82 7.92 10.27
CA THR A 72 1.77 6.99 10.89
C THR A 72 3.20 7.38 10.55
N ASP A 73 4.12 7.02 11.41
CA ASP A 73 5.55 7.13 11.13
C ASP A 73 6.09 5.87 10.47
N ALA A 74 5.28 4.82 10.38
CA ALA A 74 5.66 3.60 9.69
C ALA A 74 5.80 3.84 8.18
N LYS A 75 6.57 3.01 7.52
CA LYS A 75 6.70 3.07 6.07
C LYS A 75 5.47 2.43 5.42
N VAL A 76 5.12 2.90 4.24
CA VAL A 76 3.94 2.42 3.52
C VAL A 76 4.35 1.87 2.17
N THR A 77 3.85 0.70 1.85
CA THR A 77 4.01 0.06 0.54
C THR A 77 2.66 0.13 -0.17
N ALA A 78 2.64 0.71 -1.36
CA ALA A 78 1.44 0.79 -2.17
C ALA A 78 1.20 -0.54 -2.87
N SER A 79 -0.03 -1.02 -2.85
CA SER A 79 -0.41 -2.28 -3.49
C SER A 79 -1.78 -2.14 -4.18
N GLY A 80 -1.91 -2.75 -5.34
CA GLY A 80 -3.16 -2.83 -6.07
C GLY A 80 -3.39 -1.69 -7.05
N GLY A 81 -3.88 -2.00 -8.22
CA GLY A 81 -4.34 -1.03 -9.20
C GLY A 81 -3.28 -0.35 -10.06
N ILE A 82 -2.01 -0.54 -9.78
CA ILE A 82 -0.94 0.08 -10.56
C ILE A 82 -0.98 -0.46 -11.99
N SER A 83 -1.21 0.43 -12.96
CA SER A 83 -1.45 -0.01 -14.34
C SER A 83 -0.51 0.61 -15.37
N LYS A 84 0.19 1.68 -15.03
CA LYS A 84 1.10 2.37 -15.95
C LYS A 84 2.23 3.06 -15.19
N LEU A 85 3.26 3.46 -15.93
CA LEU A 85 4.43 4.10 -15.31
C LEU A 85 4.09 5.40 -14.59
N ASP A 86 3.11 6.16 -15.07
CA ASP A 86 2.69 7.38 -14.40
C ASP A 86 2.14 7.12 -13.00
N ASP A 87 1.53 5.95 -12.78
CA ASP A 87 1.08 5.58 -11.45
C ASP A 87 2.26 5.45 -10.48
N LEU A 88 3.38 4.90 -10.95
CA LEU A 88 4.60 4.82 -10.15
C LEU A 88 5.19 6.20 -9.87
N ARG A 89 5.13 7.11 -10.84
CA ARG A 89 5.58 8.48 -10.63
C ARG A 89 4.74 9.17 -9.56
N ASN A 90 3.44 8.98 -9.61
CA ASN A 90 2.53 9.56 -8.62
C ASN A 90 2.79 9.00 -7.22
N ILE A 91 3.06 7.71 -7.12
CA ILE A 91 3.40 7.09 -5.84
C ILE A 91 4.75 7.64 -5.34
N LYS A 92 5.71 7.81 -6.23
CA LYS A 92 7.03 8.34 -5.87
C LYS A 92 6.93 9.74 -5.25
N GLU A 93 5.98 10.54 -5.68
CA GLU A 93 5.75 11.87 -5.09
C GLU A 93 5.33 11.79 -3.62
N LEU A 94 4.85 10.65 -3.17
CA LEU A 94 4.46 10.45 -1.77
C LEU A 94 5.62 9.94 -0.90
N ALA A 95 6.82 9.83 -1.45
CA ALA A 95 7.96 9.27 -0.73
C ALA A 95 8.29 10.06 0.55
N GLU A 96 8.16 11.37 0.51
CA GLU A 96 8.41 12.22 1.67
C GLU A 96 7.43 11.96 2.80
N LEU A 97 6.24 11.48 2.49
CA LEU A 97 5.23 11.14 3.49
C LEU A 97 5.47 9.74 4.10
N GLY A 98 6.31 8.93 3.46
CA GLY A 98 6.59 7.59 3.93
C GLY A 98 6.16 6.47 2.99
N VAL A 99 5.57 6.78 1.84
CA VAL A 99 5.23 5.78 0.82
C VAL A 99 6.49 5.52 -0.01
N ASP A 100 7.23 4.50 0.37
CA ASP A 100 8.58 4.26 -0.16
C ASP A 100 8.72 3.03 -1.05
N ALA A 101 7.63 2.30 -1.28
CA ALA A 101 7.66 1.09 -2.08
C ALA A 101 6.31 0.82 -2.73
N ALA A 102 6.32 0.01 -3.78
CA ALA A 102 5.11 -0.43 -4.47
C ALA A 102 5.24 -1.90 -4.84
N ILE A 103 4.11 -2.61 -4.82
CA ILE A 103 4.05 -4.00 -5.25
C ILE A 103 3.40 -4.02 -6.63
N LEU A 104 4.10 -4.66 -7.57
CA LEU A 104 3.61 -4.83 -8.94
C LEU A 104 3.20 -6.29 -9.13
N GLY A 105 2.03 -6.48 -9.69
CA GLY A 105 1.52 -7.81 -9.98
C GLY A 105 0.98 -7.88 -11.39
N LYS A 106 -0.33 -7.71 -11.52
CA LYS A 106 -1.02 -7.86 -12.80
C LYS A 106 -0.45 -6.99 -13.91
N SER A 107 0.01 -5.76 -13.59
CA SER A 107 0.60 -4.87 -14.60
C SER A 107 1.82 -5.48 -15.28
N LEU A 108 2.66 -6.22 -14.55
CA LEU A 108 3.79 -6.92 -15.15
C LEU A 108 3.32 -8.13 -15.97
N TYR A 109 2.37 -8.89 -15.45
CA TYR A 109 1.84 -10.06 -16.16
C TYR A 109 1.07 -9.66 -17.42
N ALA A 110 0.38 -8.53 -17.39
CA ALA A 110 -0.34 -8.00 -18.54
C ALA A 110 0.56 -7.22 -19.50
N ARG A 111 1.86 -7.10 -19.18
CA ARG A 111 2.86 -6.41 -19.99
C ARG A 111 2.52 -4.93 -20.23
N ALA A 112 1.91 -4.29 -19.25
CA ALA A 112 1.64 -2.84 -19.32
C ALA A 112 2.95 -2.04 -19.36
N PHE A 113 3.99 -2.56 -18.71
CA PHE A 113 5.36 -2.04 -18.78
C PHE A 113 6.31 -3.14 -18.31
N THR A 114 7.62 -2.94 -18.52
CA THR A 114 8.63 -3.91 -18.07
C THR A 114 9.10 -3.58 -16.67
N LEU A 115 9.71 -4.57 -16.01
CA LEU A 115 10.32 -4.34 -14.70
C LEU A 115 11.44 -3.30 -14.80
N GLU A 116 12.22 -3.33 -15.88
CA GLU A 116 13.31 -2.37 -16.10
C GLU A 116 12.76 -0.94 -16.16
N GLU A 117 11.67 -0.74 -16.87
CA GLU A 117 11.01 0.57 -16.93
C GLU A 117 10.52 1.01 -15.56
N ALA A 118 9.92 0.10 -14.79
CA ALA A 118 9.42 0.40 -13.45
C ALA A 118 10.57 0.80 -12.52
N LEU A 119 11.67 0.07 -12.56
CA LEU A 119 12.85 0.36 -11.73
C LEU A 119 13.45 1.71 -12.06
N GLU A 120 13.47 2.09 -13.35
CA GLU A 120 13.97 3.38 -13.78
C GLU A 120 13.14 4.54 -13.21
N VAL A 121 11.82 4.39 -13.24
CA VAL A 121 10.91 5.40 -12.69
C VAL A 121 11.04 5.51 -11.17
N ALA A 122 11.25 4.39 -10.49
CA ALA A 122 11.30 4.32 -9.04
C ALA A 122 12.60 4.88 -8.42
N ARG A 123 13.63 5.04 -9.21
CA ARG A 123 14.92 5.56 -8.75
C ARG A 123 14.87 6.98 -8.20
#